data_10227c0883cd9be5598a7f987f4386a6
#
_entry.id   10227c0883cd9be5598a7f987f4386a6
#
_cell.length_a   1.000
_cell.length_b   1.000
_cell.length_c   1.000
_cell.angle_alpha   90.00
_cell.angle_beta   90.00
_cell.angle_gamma   90.00
#
_symmetry.space_group_name_H-M   'P 1'
#
loop_
_entity.id
_entity.type
_entity.pdbx_description
1 polymer ?
#
loop_
_entity_poly.entity_id
_entity_poly.type
_entity_poly.pdbx_seq_one_letter_code
_entity_poly.pdbx_strand_id
1 'polypeptide(L)' 'RHRPMATVVETQKLLADIGYNPGLHAGQLTPRTRRAISAWQRDNGRQINGRMTRRMVEGLRRSAAGLRRAAR' A
#
# COMPACT_ATOMS: atom_id res chain seq x y z
N ARG A 1 5.73 24.33 8.01
CA ARG A 1 4.60 23.45 7.66
C ARG A 1 5.10 22.10 7.23
N HIS A 2 4.55 21.10 7.79
CA HIS A 2 4.95 19.75 7.42
C HIS A 2 3.84 19.06 6.63
N ARG A 3 4.25 18.09 5.85
CA ARG A 3 3.30 17.26 5.15
C ARG A 3 2.61 16.33 6.11
N PRO A 4 1.33 16.06 5.91
CA PRO A 4 0.71 14.99 6.66
C PRO A 4 1.35 13.66 6.30
N MET A 5 1.43 12.77 7.25
CA MET A 5 1.87 11.42 6.99
C MET A 5 0.84 10.71 6.11
N ALA A 6 1.32 9.75 5.35
CA ALA A 6 0.41 8.90 4.60
C ALA A 6 -0.54 8.22 5.58
N THR A 7 -1.82 8.18 5.24
CA THR A 7 -2.83 7.62 6.10
C THR A 7 -3.02 6.14 5.79
N VAL A 8 -3.62 5.42 6.75
CA VAL A 8 -4.01 4.04 6.52
C VAL A 8 -4.99 3.96 5.35
N VAL A 9 -5.92 4.93 5.27
CA VAL A 9 -6.88 4.97 4.17
C VAL A 9 -6.18 5.03 2.82
N GLU A 10 -5.20 5.93 2.69
CA GLU A 10 -4.47 6.04 1.42
C GLU A 10 -3.76 4.74 1.08
N THR A 11 -3.10 4.14 2.07
CA THR A 11 -2.41 2.87 1.87
C THR A 11 -3.37 1.79 1.39
N GLN A 12 -4.54 1.72 2.03
CA GLN A 12 -5.55 0.72 1.65
C GLN A 12 -6.07 0.94 0.24
N LYS A 13 -6.28 2.20 -0.15
CA LYS A 13 -6.72 2.50 -1.51
C LYS A 13 -5.67 2.10 -2.54
N LEU A 14 -4.41 2.41 -2.26
CA LEU A 14 -3.33 2.04 -3.17
C LEU A 14 -3.21 0.52 -3.31
N LEU A 15 -3.29 -0.20 -2.19
CA LEU A 15 -3.24 -1.66 -2.22
C LEU A 15 -4.38 -2.22 -3.08
N ALA A 16 -5.59 -1.72 -2.88
CA ALA A 16 -6.74 -2.18 -3.65
C ALA A 16 -6.55 -1.88 -5.14
N ASP A 17 -6.03 -0.68 -5.46
CA ASP A 17 -5.82 -0.28 -6.85
C ASP A 17 -4.88 -1.21 -7.59
N ILE A 18 -3.91 -1.79 -6.90
CA ILE A 18 -2.94 -2.66 -7.53
C ILE A 18 -3.21 -4.15 -7.27
N GLY A 19 -4.39 -4.46 -6.75
CA GLY A 19 -4.87 -5.83 -6.69
C GLY A 19 -4.64 -6.56 -5.38
N TYR A 20 -4.27 -5.86 -4.31
CA TYR A 20 -4.10 -6.47 -2.99
C TYR A 20 -5.26 -6.04 -2.10
N ASN A 21 -5.97 -7.03 -1.57
CA ASN A 21 -7.17 -6.76 -0.77
C ASN A 21 -6.81 -6.34 0.64
N PRO A 22 -7.02 -5.06 1.02
CA PRO A 22 -6.64 -4.58 2.34
C PRO A 22 -7.71 -4.83 3.39
N GLY A 23 -8.85 -5.42 3.02
CA GLY A 23 -9.95 -5.64 3.94
C GLY A 23 -10.97 -4.52 3.87
N LEU A 24 -11.97 -4.59 4.75
CA LEU A 24 -13.14 -3.73 4.71
C LEU A 24 -13.14 -2.60 5.74
N HIS A 25 -12.17 -2.59 6.66
CA HIS A 25 -12.16 -1.61 7.75
C HIS A 25 -11.29 -0.42 7.38
N ALA A 26 -11.88 0.54 6.68
CA ALA A 26 -11.18 1.72 6.21
C ALA A 26 -10.57 2.49 7.39
N GLY A 27 -9.30 2.85 7.24
CA GLY A 27 -8.61 3.64 8.25
C GLY A 27 -8.06 2.84 9.41
N GLN A 28 -8.27 1.53 9.45
CA GLN A 28 -7.76 0.67 10.51
C GLN A 28 -6.70 -0.27 9.97
N LEU A 29 -5.57 -0.33 10.65
CA LEU A 29 -4.48 -1.22 10.25
C LEU A 29 -4.73 -2.61 10.79
N THR A 30 -5.63 -3.33 10.14
CA THR A 30 -6.05 -4.66 10.55
C THR A 30 -5.03 -5.72 10.13
N PRO A 31 -5.11 -6.95 10.69
CA PRO A 31 -4.26 -8.03 10.19
C PRO A 31 -4.41 -8.28 8.69
N ARG A 32 -5.61 -8.09 8.14
CA ARG A 32 -5.84 -8.22 6.70
C ARG A 32 -5.05 -7.16 5.93
N THR A 33 -5.06 -5.91 6.39
CA THR A 33 -4.30 -4.84 5.78
C THR A 33 -2.80 -5.15 5.83
N ARG A 34 -2.31 -5.63 6.98
CA ARG A 34 -0.90 -5.98 7.12
C ARG A 34 -0.50 -7.12 6.20
N ARG A 35 -1.36 -8.10 6.02
CA ARG A 35 -1.08 -9.20 5.08
C ARG A 35 -1.01 -8.69 3.65
N ALA A 36 -1.86 -7.74 3.29
CA ALA A 36 -1.82 -7.13 1.97
C ALA A 36 -0.50 -6.39 1.75
N ILE A 37 -0.04 -5.63 2.75
CA ILE A 37 1.25 -4.96 2.67
C ILE A 37 2.38 -5.99 2.50
N SER A 38 2.34 -7.06 3.30
CA SER A 38 3.37 -8.09 3.23
C SER A 38 3.41 -8.76 1.88
N ALA A 39 2.24 -9.04 1.30
CA ALA A 39 2.17 -9.68 -0.01
C ALA A 39 2.78 -8.78 -1.08
N TRP A 40 2.46 -7.47 -1.04
CA TRP A 40 3.05 -6.51 -1.97
C TRP A 40 4.56 -6.43 -1.80
N GLN A 41 5.03 -6.38 -0.54
CA GLN A 41 6.46 -6.33 -0.26
C GLN A 41 7.18 -7.55 -0.83
N ARG A 42 6.60 -8.74 -0.62
CA ARG A 42 7.18 -9.97 -1.14
C ARG A 42 7.26 -9.94 -2.66
N ASP A 43 6.19 -9.52 -3.30
CA ASP A 43 6.14 -9.52 -4.77
C ASP A 43 7.08 -8.50 -5.38
N ASN A 44 7.50 -7.50 -4.61
CA ASN A 44 8.39 -6.45 -5.09
C ASN A 44 9.81 -6.58 -4.54
N GLY A 45 10.15 -7.72 -3.97
CA GLY A 45 11.50 -7.97 -3.49
C GLY A 45 11.93 -7.11 -2.33
N ARG A 46 10.98 -6.64 -1.54
CA ARG A 46 11.27 -5.80 -0.39
C ARG A 46 11.30 -6.61 0.89
N GLN A 47 11.83 -5.99 1.95
CA GLN A 47 11.78 -6.61 3.27
C GLN A 47 10.31 -6.79 3.68
N ILE A 48 9.96 -8.01 4.08
CA ILE A 48 8.57 -8.35 4.40
C ILE A 48 8.37 -8.16 5.91
N ASN A 49 7.69 -7.07 6.27
CA ASN A 49 7.42 -6.79 7.68
C ASN A 49 5.98 -6.34 7.93
N GLY A 50 5.19 -6.10 6.89
CA GLY A 50 3.80 -5.69 7.03
C GLY A 50 3.62 -4.31 7.65
N ARG A 51 4.68 -3.51 7.71
CA ARG A 51 4.63 -2.20 8.35
C ARG A 51 4.29 -1.12 7.35
N MET A 52 3.53 -0.15 7.84
CA MET A 52 3.21 1.03 7.05
C MET A 52 4.21 2.13 7.35
N THR A 53 5.10 2.39 6.40
CA THR A 53 6.09 3.45 6.51
C THR A 53 5.95 4.38 5.31
N ARG A 54 6.53 5.58 5.43
CA ARG A 54 6.52 6.52 4.32
C ARG A 54 7.16 5.92 3.08
N ARG A 55 8.30 5.24 3.25
CA ARG A 55 9.00 4.62 2.13
C ARG A 55 8.14 3.57 1.45
N MET A 56 7.43 2.78 2.24
CA MET A 56 6.53 1.76 1.70
C MET A 56 5.40 2.41 0.89
N VAL A 57 4.80 3.47 1.42
CA VAL A 57 3.70 4.15 0.73
C VAL A 57 4.18 4.79 -0.56
N GLU A 58 5.39 5.36 -0.57
CA GLU A 58 5.95 5.90 -1.81
C GLU A 58 6.12 4.81 -2.86
N GLY A 59 6.56 3.63 -2.43
CA GLY A 59 6.66 2.48 -3.33
C GLY A 59 5.31 2.07 -3.89
N LEU A 60 4.28 2.07 -3.04
CA LEU A 60 2.92 1.76 -3.49
C LEU A 60 2.43 2.78 -4.53
N ARG A 61 2.72 4.06 -4.31
CA ARG A 61 2.33 5.09 -5.27
C ARG A 61 2.98 4.85 -6.62
N ARG A 62 4.25 4.47 -6.64
CA ARG A 62 4.94 4.17 -7.88
C ARG A 62 4.35 2.95 -8.57
N SER A 63 4.00 1.91 -7.81
CA SER A 63 3.36 0.73 -8.37
C SER A 63 2.02 1.08 -9.02
N ALA A 64 1.20 1.88 -8.33
CA ALA A 64 -0.09 2.28 -8.85
C ALA A 64 0.06 3.15 -10.10
N ALA A 65 1.03 4.06 -10.10
CA ALA A 65 1.27 4.91 -11.26
C ALA A 65 1.71 4.08 -12.48
N GLY A 66 2.55 3.07 -12.25
CA GLY A 66 2.97 2.17 -13.31
C GLY A 66 1.82 1.42 -13.94
N LEU A 67 0.90 0.92 -13.12
CA LEU A 67 -0.28 0.24 -13.60
C LEU A 67 -1.17 1.15 -14.42
N ARG A 68 -1.38 2.38 -13.97
CA ARG A 68 -2.20 3.33 -14.72
C ARG A 68 -1.60 3.62 -16.08
N ARG A 69 -0.28 3.81 -16.15
CA ARG A 69 0.39 4.04 -17.42
C ARG A 69 0.26 2.84 -18.34
N ALA A 70 0.39 1.64 -17.81
CA ALA A 70 0.29 0.43 -18.61
C ALA A 70 -1.11 0.20 -19.14
N ALA A 71 -2.12 0.74 -18.46
CA ALA A 71 -3.53 0.53 -18.84
C ALA A 71 -4.00 1.48 -19.93
N ARG A 72 -3.22 2.48 -20.30
CA ARG A 72 -3.60 3.43 -21.35
C ARG A 72 -3.57 2.84 -22.73
#